data_2036e7e3df4fed164985a695c2a323a1
#
_entry.id   2036e7e3df4fed164985a695c2a323a1
#
_cell.length_a   1.000
_cell.length_b   1.000
_cell.length_c   1.000
_cell.angle_alpha   90.00
_cell.angle_beta   90.00
_cell.angle_gamma   90.00
#
_symmetry.space_group_name_H-M   'P 1'
#
loop_
_entity.id
_entity.type
_entity.pdbx_description
1 polymer ?
#
loop_
_entity_poly.entity_id
_entity_poly.type
_entity_poly.pdbx_seq_one_letter_code
_entity_poly.pdbx_strand_id
1 'polypeptide(L)'
;MFITYGRGGFVIKSNKDKSVARASAESEIHSMSNATSRGAYELDFGKSQQHLKENDQCHLYEDNQAVIHMANNGRSYSDKTRHIKIHHYFVKQHLDNGEFTLSHCPTQEMIADILTKPIQGSQFIKLRNRLLGYEEVFPNLVWGVWK
;
A
#
# COMPACT_ATOMS: atom_id res chain seq x y z
N MET A 1 -4.87 4.11 -4.02
CA MET A 1 -4.88 2.99 -3.06
C MET A 1 -5.95 1.98 -3.44
N PHE A 2 -5.60 0.72 -3.40
CA PHE A 2 -6.48 -0.41 -3.68
C PHE A 2 -6.29 -1.47 -2.58
N ILE A 3 -7.36 -1.99 -2.00
CA ILE A 3 -7.33 -3.05 -0.98
C ILE A 3 -8.20 -4.22 -1.45
N THR A 4 -7.72 -5.44 -1.28
CA THR A 4 -8.43 -6.67 -1.64
C THR A 4 -8.31 -7.76 -0.58
N TYR A 5 -9.32 -8.61 -0.51
CA TYR A 5 -9.33 -9.90 0.18
C TYR A 5 -9.30 -11.04 -0.85
N GLY A 6 -8.23 -11.11 -1.65
CA GLY A 6 -8.01 -12.13 -2.67
C GLY A 6 -8.45 -11.71 -4.07
N ARG A 7 -9.73 -11.60 -4.36
CA ARG A 7 -10.24 -11.21 -5.69
C ARG A 7 -10.99 -9.89 -5.65
N GLY A 8 -10.64 -9.02 -6.60
CA GLY A 8 -11.29 -7.72 -6.78
C GLY A 8 -11.06 -6.72 -5.66
N GLY A 9 -11.40 -5.47 -5.91
CA GLY A 9 -11.23 -4.38 -4.96
C GLY A 9 -12.32 -4.34 -3.90
N PHE A 10 -11.94 -4.38 -2.64
CA PHE A 10 -12.82 -4.13 -1.50
C PHE A 10 -12.85 -2.65 -1.12
N VAL A 11 -11.68 -2.00 -1.10
CA VAL A 11 -11.56 -0.55 -0.95
C VAL A 11 -10.78 0.01 -2.11
N ILE A 12 -11.38 0.95 -2.82
CA ILE A 12 -10.76 1.65 -3.95
C ILE A 12 -10.83 3.14 -3.67
N LYS A 13 -9.67 3.82 -3.59
CA LYS A 13 -9.60 5.24 -3.28
C LYS A 13 -8.49 5.93 -4.06
N SER A 14 -8.85 7.00 -4.75
CA SER A 14 -7.92 7.95 -5.36
C SER A 14 -8.10 9.30 -4.69
N ASN A 15 -7.04 9.80 -4.06
CA ASN A 15 -7.02 11.11 -3.43
C ASN A 15 -5.88 11.94 -4.01
N LYS A 16 -6.15 13.20 -4.29
CA LYS A 16 -5.09 14.17 -4.53
C LYS A 16 -4.41 14.48 -3.20
N ASP A 17 -3.10 14.26 -3.13
CA ASP A 17 -2.31 14.71 -1.98
C ASP A 17 -2.36 16.25 -1.93
N LYS A 18 -2.77 16.79 -0.76
CA LYS A 18 -2.83 18.23 -0.52
C LYS A 18 -1.56 18.75 0.17
N SER A 19 -0.65 17.84 0.55
CA SER A 19 0.62 18.23 1.15
C SER A 19 1.56 18.82 0.12
N VAL A 20 2.28 19.86 0.50
CA VAL A 20 3.38 20.41 -0.32
C VAL A 20 4.61 19.54 -0.04
N ALA A 21 4.73 18.44 -0.76
CA ALA A 21 5.91 17.59 -0.67
C ALA A 21 7.09 18.28 -1.36
N ARG A 22 8.22 18.37 -0.65
CA ARG A 22 9.46 18.93 -1.20
C ARG A 22 10.26 17.93 -2.05
N ALA A 23 9.93 16.64 -1.92
CA ALA A 23 10.52 15.57 -2.70
C ALA A 23 9.50 14.46 -2.94
N SER A 24 9.63 13.74 -4.04
CA SER A 24 8.77 12.59 -4.40
C SER A 24 8.68 11.57 -3.28
N ALA A 25 9.83 11.22 -2.67
CA ALA A 25 9.89 10.26 -1.57
C ALA A 25 9.09 10.69 -0.32
N GLU A 26 8.93 12.00 -0.07
CA GLU A 26 8.10 12.48 1.05
C GLU A 26 6.62 12.20 0.80
N SER A 27 6.16 12.49 -0.41
CA SER A 27 4.78 12.21 -0.83
C SER A 27 4.49 10.70 -0.79
N GLU A 28 5.45 9.90 -1.19
CA GLU A 28 5.31 8.45 -1.20
C GLU A 28 5.26 7.84 0.20
N ILE A 29 6.09 8.28 1.15
CA ILE A 29 6.03 7.85 2.55
C ILE A 29 4.71 8.28 3.20
N HIS A 30 4.23 9.49 2.94
CA HIS A 30 2.92 9.95 3.41
C HIS A 30 1.78 9.09 2.86
N SER A 31 1.83 8.80 1.56
CA SER A 31 0.86 7.93 0.88
C SER A 31 0.88 6.50 1.43
N MET A 32 2.09 5.94 1.68
CA MET A 32 2.28 4.64 2.32
C MET A 32 1.72 4.62 3.74
N SER A 33 1.96 5.66 4.55
CA SER A 33 1.40 5.79 5.90
C SER A 33 -0.14 5.80 5.88
N ASN A 34 -0.76 6.51 4.95
CA ASN A 34 -2.21 6.50 4.78
C ASN A 34 -2.74 5.12 4.37
N ALA A 35 -2.03 4.42 3.48
CA ALA A 35 -2.37 3.07 3.07
C ALA A 35 -2.24 2.08 4.24
N THR A 36 -1.17 2.18 5.03
CA THR A 36 -0.95 1.38 6.25
C THR A 36 -2.05 1.62 7.28
N SER A 37 -2.40 2.88 7.54
CA SER A 37 -3.48 3.23 8.48
C SER A 37 -4.82 2.60 8.07
N ARG A 38 -5.17 2.68 6.79
CA ARG A 38 -6.40 2.06 6.29
C ARG A 38 -6.32 0.55 6.32
N GLY A 39 -5.18 -0.02 5.92
CA GLY A 39 -4.95 -1.46 5.96
C GLY A 39 -5.04 -2.02 7.39
N ALA A 40 -4.50 -1.32 8.40
CA ALA A 40 -4.59 -1.71 9.80
C ALA A 40 -6.05 -1.75 10.27
N TYR A 41 -6.84 -0.72 9.94
CA TYR A 41 -8.27 -0.71 10.25
C TYR A 41 -9.01 -1.91 9.64
N GLU A 42 -8.75 -2.23 8.36
CA GLU A 42 -9.39 -3.35 7.68
C GLU A 42 -8.90 -4.71 8.23
N LEU A 43 -7.63 -4.80 8.66
CA LEU A 43 -7.07 -5.99 9.31
C LEU A 43 -7.80 -6.26 10.62
N ASP A 44 -7.91 -5.25 11.48
CA ASP A 44 -8.61 -5.35 12.77
C ASP A 44 -10.08 -5.69 12.58
N PHE A 45 -10.73 -5.06 11.60
CA PHE A 45 -12.11 -5.35 11.26
C PHE A 45 -12.28 -6.79 10.78
N GLY A 46 -11.42 -7.27 9.86
CA GLY A 46 -11.46 -8.64 9.36
C GLY A 46 -11.24 -9.69 10.46
N LYS A 47 -10.32 -9.41 11.40
CA LYS A 47 -10.10 -10.27 12.58
C LYS A 47 -11.31 -10.26 13.52
N SER A 48 -11.88 -9.09 13.80
CA SER A 48 -13.05 -8.96 14.67
C SER A 48 -14.29 -9.67 14.14
N GLN A 49 -14.43 -9.74 12.82
CA GLN A 49 -15.50 -10.48 12.13
C GLN A 49 -15.17 -11.95 11.89
N GLN A 50 -14.02 -12.45 12.36
CA GLN A 50 -13.53 -13.82 12.15
C GLN A 50 -13.36 -14.21 10.66
N HIS A 51 -13.24 -13.22 9.77
CA HIS A 51 -12.86 -13.44 8.36
C HIS A 51 -11.36 -13.65 8.18
N LEU A 52 -10.58 -13.11 9.09
CA LEU A 52 -9.13 -13.27 9.17
C LEU A 52 -8.74 -13.93 10.50
N LYS A 53 -7.64 -14.65 10.48
CA LYS A 53 -7.03 -15.23 11.69
C LYS A 53 -6.20 -14.18 12.42
N GLU A 54 -5.97 -14.37 13.72
CA GLU A 54 -5.13 -13.46 14.51
C GLU A 54 -3.72 -13.26 13.92
N ASN A 55 -3.15 -14.31 13.34
CA ASN A 55 -1.80 -14.29 12.76
C ASN A 55 -1.77 -13.85 11.28
N ASP A 56 -2.91 -13.51 10.69
CA ASP A 56 -2.93 -13.02 9.31
C ASP A 56 -2.32 -11.63 9.24
N GLN A 57 -1.48 -11.42 8.22
CA GLN A 57 -0.75 -10.18 7.98
C GLN A 57 -1.28 -9.50 6.73
N CYS A 58 -1.17 -8.18 6.68
CA CYS A 58 -1.44 -7.38 5.50
C CYS A 58 -0.21 -7.30 4.61
N HIS A 59 -0.36 -7.59 3.33
CA HIS A 59 0.70 -7.37 2.33
C HIS A 59 0.58 -5.98 1.73
N LEU A 60 1.57 -5.11 2.00
CA LEU A 60 1.67 -3.78 1.42
C LEU A 60 2.57 -3.82 0.19
N TYR A 61 2.07 -3.36 -0.95
CA TYR A 61 2.78 -3.35 -2.21
C TYR A 61 3.18 -1.93 -2.61
N GLU A 62 4.45 -1.76 -2.96
CA GLU A 62 5.08 -0.49 -3.30
C GLU A 62 5.95 -0.66 -4.55
N ASP A 63 5.89 0.25 -5.51
CA ASP A 63 6.70 0.21 -6.74
C ASP A 63 8.06 0.91 -6.60
N ASN A 64 8.24 1.76 -5.58
CA ASN A 64 9.47 2.48 -5.36
C ASN A 64 10.39 1.76 -4.35
N GLN A 65 11.44 1.13 -4.86
CA GLN A 65 12.43 0.43 -4.02
C GLN A 65 13.13 1.33 -2.98
N ALA A 66 13.33 2.62 -3.30
CA ALA A 66 13.94 3.55 -2.35
C ALA A 66 13.03 3.79 -1.14
N VAL A 67 11.72 3.85 -1.36
CA VAL A 67 10.72 3.98 -0.29
C VAL A 67 10.68 2.71 0.56
N ILE A 68 10.72 1.53 -0.06
CA ILE A 68 10.82 0.24 0.64
C ILE A 68 12.06 0.20 1.53
N HIS A 69 13.20 0.58 0.98
CA HIS A 69 14.45 0.63 1.76
C HIS A 69 14.36 1.61 2.93
N MET A 70 13.77 2.79 2.71
CA MET A 70 13.55 3.77 3.77
C MET A 70 12.62 3.23 4.87
N ALA A 71 11.52 2.58 4.49
CA ALA A 71 10.55 2.03 5.44
C ALA A 71 11.19 0.94 6.34
N ASN A 72 12.03 0.08 5.76
CA ASN A 72 12.68 -1.02 6.49
C ASN A 72 13.84 -0.55 7.38
N ASN A 73 14.74 0.30 6.87
CA ASN A 73 16.02 0.59 7.51
C ASN A 73 16.04 1.90 8.31
N GLY A 74 14.99 2.70 8.20
CA GLY A 74 15.01 4.04 8.76
C GLY A 74 15.91 5.00 7.98
N ARG A 75 15.69 6.29 8.16
CA ARG A 75 16.53 7.36 7.62
C ARG A 75 16.91 8.30 8.74
N SER A 76 18.15 8.81 8.71
CA SER A 76 18.50 9.95 9.55
C SER A 76 17.72 11.17 9.07
N TYR A 77 16.83 11.68 9.89
CA TYR A 77 16.01 12.86 9.58
C TYR A 77 16.63 14.08 10.22
N SER A 78 16.78 15.16 9.45
CA SER A 78 17.09 16.47 10.00
C SER A 78 15.85 17.07 10.67
N ASP A 79 16.03 18.10 11.51
CA ASP A 79 14.92 18.82 12.14
C ASP A 79 13.93 19.39 11.13
N LYS A 80 14.38 19.71 9.91
CA LYS A 80 13.54 20.22 8.81
C LYS A 80 12.57 19.17 8.23
N THR A 81 12.80 17.88 8.52
CA THR A 81 11.99 16.76 7.99
C THR A 81 11.24 16.00 9.10
N ARG A 82 11.04 16.66 10.25
CA ARG A 82 10.37 16.06 11.43
C ARG A 82 8.98 15.52 11.11
N HIS A 83 8.21 16.17 10.25
CA HIS A 83 6.87 15.71 9.84
C HIS A 83 6.89 14.37 9.08
N ILE A 84 7.94 14.12 8.29
CA ILE A 84 8.11 12.85 7.56
C ILE A 84 8.44 11.72 8.54
N LYS A 85 9.16 12.06 9.61
CA LYS A 85 9.57 11.13 10.64
C LYS A 85 8.38 10.40 11.27
N ILE A 86 7.28 11.10 11.52
CA ILE A 86 6.07 10.52 12.12
C ILE A 86 5.48 9.44 11.20
N HIS A 87 5.31 9.74 9.92
CA HIS A 87 4.76 8.80 8.93
C HIS A 87 5.66 7.58 8.76
N HIS A 88 6.97 7.79 8.73
CA HIS A 88 7.94 6.70 8.64
C HIS A 88 7.88 5.78 9.87
N TYR A 89 7.92 6.34 11.08
CA TYR A 89 7.84 5.53 12.30
C TYR A 89 6.53 4.76 12.41
N PHE A 90 5.43 5.36 11.99
CA PHE A 90 4.14 4.68 11.97
C PHE A 90 4.17 3.43 11.07
N VAL A 91 4.65 3.55 9.82
CA VAL A 91 4.80 2.42 8.92
C VAL A 91 5.74 1.36 9.50
N LYS A 92 6.92 1.81 9.97
CA LYS A 92 7.91 0.91 10.54
C LYS A 92 7.39 0.13 11.76
N GLN A 93 6.65 0.77 12.64
CA GLN A 93 6.04 0.12 13.81
C GLN A 93 5.14 -1.05 13.40
N HIS A 94 4.28 -0.87 12.41
CA HIS A 94 3.40 -1.94 11.91
C HIS A 94 4.19 -3.09 11.23
N LEU A 95 5.30 -2.77 10.55
CA LEU A 95 6.19 -3.79 9.99
C LEU A 95 6.92 -4.56 11.11
N ASP A 96 7.47 -3.86 12.10
CA ASP A 96 8.20 -4.47 13.22
C ASP A 96 7.28 -5.32 14.12
N ASN A 97 6.01 -4.94 14.26
CA ASN A 97 4.99 -5.73 14.95
C ASN A 97 4.55 -6.99 14.19
N GLY A 98 4.96 -7.14 12.92
CA GLY A 98 4.55 -8.25 12.08
C GLY A 98 3.09 -8.18 11.61
N GLU A 99 2.44 -7.03 11.72
CA GLU A 99 1.08 -6.81 11.22
C GLU A 99 1.07 -6.65 9.70
N PHE A 100 2.17 -6.12 9.16
CA PHE A 100 2.36 -5.88 7.73
C PHE A 100 3.63 -6.52 7.20
N THR A 101 3.58 -6.93 5.95
CA THR A 101 4.75 -7.23 5.13
C THR A 101 4.84 -6.22 3.99
N LEU A 102 6.04 -5.77 3.63
CA LEU A 102 6.27 -4.81 2.56
C LEU A 102 7.02 -5.48 1.42
N SER A 103 6.42 -5.46 0.23
CA SER A 103 6.97 -6.10 -0.95
C SER A 103 7.01 -5.15 -2.14
N HIS A 104 8.06 -5.30 -2.96
CA HIS A 104 8.14 -4.58 -4.23
C HIS A 104 7.13 -5.14 -5.22
N CYS A 105 6.35 -4.25 -5.83
CA CYS A 105 5.46 -4.56 -6.94
C CYS A 105 5.97 -3.82 -8.19
N PRO A 106 6.29 -4.54 -9.28
CA PRO A 106 6.65 -3.87 -10.53
C PRO A 106 5.54 -2.91 -10.98
N THR A 107 5.91 -1.74 -11.49
CA THR A 107 4.94 -0.71 -11.93
C THR A 107 3.89 -1.25 -12.90
N GLN A 108 4.26 -2.21 -13.75
CA GLN A 108 3.32 -2.86 -14.68
C GLN A 108 2.25 -3.73 -14.00
N GLU A 109 2.50 -4.13 -12.76
CA GLU A 109 1.61 -4.95 -11.92
C GLU A 109 0.89 -4.12 -10.85
N MET A 110 1.24 -2.84 -10.72
CA MET A 110 0.69 -1.92 -9.72
C MET A 110 -0.77 -1.56 -10.05
N ILE A 111 -1.72 -2.25 -9.44
CA ILE A 111 -3.16 -2.07 -9.69
C ILE A 111 -3.61 -0.64 -9.37
N ALA A 112 -3.05 -0.04 -8.34
CA ALA A 112 -3.41 1.32 -7.92
C ALA A 112 -3.10 2.37 -9.00
N ASP A 113 -2.20 2.10 -9.93
CA ASP A 113 -1.84 3.01 -11.01
C ASP A 113 -3.02 3.33 -11.95
N ILE A 114 -3.95 2.40 -12.14
CA ILE A 114 -5.15 2.63 -12.96
C ILE A 114 -6.03 3.78 -12.42
N LEU A 115 -5.87 4.09 -11.12
CA LEU A 115 -6.64 5.16 -10.45
C LEU A 115 -5.99 6.54 -10.58
N THR A 116 -4.72 6.59 -10.98
CA THR A 116 -3.90 7.82 -10.92
C THR A 116 -3.17 8.14 -12.21
N LYS A 117 -3.01 7.16 -13.11
CA LYS A 117 -2.26 7.31 -14.37
C LYS A 117 -3.15 7.02 -15.59
N PRO A 118 -2.99 7.71 -16.70
CA PRO A 118 -3.72 7.46 -17.95
C PRO A 118 -3.14 6.21 -18.65
N ILE A 119 -3.48 5.03 -18.16
CA ILE A 119 -3.02 3.74 -18.71
C ILE A 119 -3.92 3.36 -19.88
N GLN A 120 -3.35 2.83 -20.96
CA GLN A 120 -4.06 2.43 -22.18
C GLN A 120 -3.65 1.02 -22.63
N GLY A 121 -4.41 0.48 -23.60
CA GLY A 121 -4.09 -0.78 -24.28
C GLY A 121 -4.22 -2.02 -23.38
N SER A 122 -3.39 -3.02 -23.66
CA SER A 122 -3.42 -4.32 -22.98
C SER A 122 -3.16 -4.23 -21.47
N GLN A 123 -2.30 -3.30 -21.07
CA GLN A 123 -2.01 -3.07 -19.64
C GLN A 123 -3.25 -2.57 -18.89
N PHE A 124 -4.03 -1.66 -19.47
CA PHE A 124 -5.28 -1.21 -18.88
C PHE A 124 -6.26 -2.37 -18.69
N ILE A 125 -6.41 -3.22 -19.71
CA ILE A 125 -7.31 -4.39 -19.66
C ILE A 125 -6.89 -5.33 -18.53
N LYS A 126 -5.59 -5.64 -18.42
CA LYS A 126 -5.03 -6.51 -17.37
C LYS A 126 -5.30 -5.96 -15.97
N LEU A 127 -4.93 -4.70 -15.71
CA LEU A 127 -5.10 -4.10 -14.40
C LEU A 127 -6.58 -3.91 -14.05
N ARG A 128 -7.43 -3.55 -15.03
CA ARG A 128 -8.89 -3.47 -14.85
C ARG A 128 -9.47 -4.83 -14.45
N ASN A 129 -9.08 -5.90 -15.11
CA ASN A 129 -9.61 -7.24 -14.84
C ASN A 129 -9.25 -7.69 -13.42
N ARG A 130 -8.04 -7.40 -12.97
CA ARG A 130 -7.62 -7.67 -11.58
C ARG A 130 -8.37 -6.81 -10.58
N LEU A 131 -8.53 -5.51 -10.87
CA LEU A 131 -9.26 -4.58 -10.01
C LEU A 131 -10.73 -5.00 -9.83
N LEU A 132 -11.36 -5.52 -10.88
CA LEU A 132 -12.74 -6.02 -10.86
C LEU A 132 -12.88 -7.47 -10.40
N GLY A 133 -11.78 -8.19 -10.16
CA GLY A 133 -11.78 -9.57 -9.69
C GLY A 133 -12.01 -10.62 -10.76
N TYR A 134 -11.93 -10.27 -12.05
CA TYR A 134 -11.99 -11.24 -13.15
C TYR A 134 -10.73 -12.09 -13.25
N GLU A 135 -9.59 -11.56 -12.82
CA GLU A 135 -8.31 -12.24 -12.73
C GLU A 135 -7.77 -12.16 -11.31
N GLU A 136 -7.04 -13.18 -10.87
CA GLU A 136 -6.38 -13.16 -9.58
C GLU A 136 -5.29 -12.08 -9.55
N VAL A 137 -5.21 -11.36 -8.45
CA VAL A 137 -4.21 -10.32 -8.27
C VAL A 137 -2.83 -10.94 -8.14
N PHE A 138 -2.68 -11.86 -7.19
CA PHE A 138 -1.52 -12.73 -7.03
C PHE A 138 -1.97 -14.11 -6.55
N PRO A 139 -1.35 -15.21 -7.03
CA PRO A 139 -1.61 -16.54 -6.52
C PRO A 139 -1.34 -16.58 -5.00
N ASN A 140 -2.28 -17.13 -4.25
CA ASN A 140 -2.20 -17.28 -2.79
C ASN A 140 -2.24 -15.98 -1.96
N LEU A 141 -2.58 -14.85 -2.56
CA LEU A 141 -2.80 -13.63 -1.79
C LEU A 141 -4.16 -13.70 -1.09
N VAL A 142 -4.14 -13.76 0.23
CA VAL A 142 -5.36 -13.69 1.04
C VAL A 142 -5.82 -12.26 1.16
N TRP A 143 -4.88 -11.33 1.37
CA TRP A 143 -5.19 -9.94 1.60
C TRP A 143 -4.02 -9.01 1.29
N GLY A 144 -4.28 -7.85 0.66
CA GLY A 144 -3.23 -6.91 0.31
C GLY A 144 -3.70 -5.49 0.05
N VAL A 145 -2.76 -4.56 0.19
CA VAL A 145 -2.92 -3.13 -0.06
C VAL A 145 -1.91 -2.67 -1.11
N TRP A 146 -2.40 -2.01 -2.18
CA TRP A 146 -1.59 -1.31 -3.16
C TRP A 146 -1.74 0.18 -2.93
N LYS A 147 -0.63 0.80 -2.76
CA LYS A 147 -0.56 2.24 -2.49
C LYS A 147 -0.98 3.09 -3.68
#